data_9e63b415f52ef8fcd95fc17b43d35987
#
_entry.id   9e63b415f52ef8fcd95fc17b43d35987
#
_cell.length_a   1.000
_cell.length_b   1.000
_cell.length_c   1.000
_cell.angle_alpha   90.00
_cell.angle_beta   90.00
_cell.angle_gamma   90.00
#
_symmetry.space_group_name_H-M   'P 1'
#
loop_
_entity.id
_entity.type
_entity.pdbx_description
1 polymer ?
#
loop_
_entity_poly.entity_id
_entity_poly.type
_entity_poly.pdbx_seq_one_letter_code
_entity_poly.pdbx_strand_id
1 'polypeptide(L)'
;LWSRGLGDVYKRQILVNNTALAGHVEIGDWAILSGYTLVHQFCKIGAHSFSGMGTSIGKDVPAFVTVAGSPAEAKTINAEGLRRRGFESAEISELRRAFKILYRQGLTLDVALERLESMVAETPSIQILIDSLKQLKLFLNVK
;
A
#
# COMPACT_ATOMS: atom_id res chain seq x y z
N LEU A 1 -16.88 13.03 4.38
CA LEU A 1 -16.04 12.70 5.52
C LEU A 1 -15.30 13.93 6.02
N TRP A 2 -15.22 14.09 7.32
CA TRP A 2 -14.51 15.21 7.93
C TRP A 2 -13.02 15.26 7.51
N SER A 3 -12.40 14.10 7.30
CA SER A 3 -11.00 13.99 6.90
C SER A 3 -10.70 14.69 5.57
N ARG A 4 -11.68 14.77 4.69
CA ARG A 4 -11.51 15.45 3.41
C ARG A 4 -11.33 16.95 3.55
N GLY A 5 -11.80 17.52 4.64
CA GLY A 5 -11.58 18.93 4.95
C GLY A 5 -10.15 19.29 5.28
N LEU A 6 -9.26 18.29 5.39
CA LEU A 6 -7.86 18.49 5.69
C LEU A 6 -6.99 18.66 4.43
N GLY A 7 -7.60 18.88 3.28
CA GLY A 7 -6.91 19.18 2.04
C GLY A 7 -6.42 17.97 1.25
N ASP A 8 -6.77 16.78 1.69
CA ASP A 8 -6.38 15.57 0.98
C ASP A 8 -7.15 15.41 -0.32
N VAL A 9 -6.49 14.92 -1.35
CA VAL A 9 -7.10 14.64 -2.65
C VAL A 9 -7.36 13.16 -2.75
N TYR A 10 -8.64 12.80 -2.86
CA TYR A 10 -9.06 11.41 -2.98
C TYR A 10 -9.47 11.14 -4.43
N LYS A 11 -8.61 10.44 -5.17
CA LYS A 11 -8.90 10.01 -6.55
C LYS A 11 -9.17 8.52 -6.55
N ARG A 12 -10.41 8.15 -6.86
CA ARG A 12 -10.80 6.74 -7.02
C ARG A 12 -10.54 5.87 -5.79
N GLN A 13 -10.36 6.48 -4.60
CA GLN A 13 -10.27 5.73 -3.35
C GLN A 13 -11.67 5.32 -2.88
N ILE A 14 -11.72 4.21 -2.14
CA ILE A 14 -12.94 3.76 -1.47
C ILE A 14 -12.70 3.73 0.02
N LEU A 15 -13.43 4.55 0.74
CA LEU A 15 -13.43 4.57 2.20
C LEU A 15 -14.77 4.04 2.68
N VAL A 16 -14.75 2.84 3.23
CA VAL A 16 -15.96 2.18 3.71
C VAL A 16 -16.42 2.82 5.03
N ASN A 17 -17.68 2.60 5.40
CA ASN A 17 -18.30 3.17 6.59
C ASN A 17 -17.44 2.94 7.85
N ASN A 18 -17.42 3.94 8.73
CA ASN A 18 -16.67 3.92 9.99
C ASN A 18 -15.15 3.85 9.82
N THR A 19 -14.63 4.19 8.63
CA THR A 19 -13.19 4.44 8.47
C THR A 19 -12.85 5.78 9.10
N ALA A 20 -11.84 5.80 9.95
CA ALA A 20 -11.38 7.02 10.62
C ALA A 20 -9.96 7.38 10.15
N LEU A 21 -9.81 8.58 9.61
CA LEU A 21 -8.52 9.12 9.19
C LEU A 21 -8.13 10.26 10.12
N ALA A 22 -6.98 10.14 10.76
CA ALA A 22 -6.43 11.24 11.55
C ALA A 22 -5.85 12.34 10.62
N GLY A 23 -5.34 13.42 11.19
CA GLY A 23 -4.87 14.54 10.41
C GLY A 23 -3.68 14.23 9.51
N HIS A 24 -3.60 14.92 8.36
CA HIS A 24 -2.48 14.83 7.42
C HIS A 24 -2.21 13.42 6.88
N VAL A 25 -3.25 12.61 6.71
CA VAL A 25 -3.16 11.30 6.06
C VAL A 25 -3.21 11.50 4.55
N GLU A 26 -2.27 10.89 3.83
CA GLU A 26 -2.26 10.85 2.36
C GLU A 26 -2.67 9.46 1.88
N ILE A 27 -3.64 9.40 0.97
CA ILE A 27 -4.14 8.15 0.42
C ILE A 27 -3.94 8.13 -1.09
N GLY A 28 -3.20 7.15 -1.57
CA GLY A 28 -2.92 6.99 -2.98
C GLY A 28 -4.15 6.57 -3.79
N ASP A 29 -4.06 6.72 -5.10
CA ASP A 29 -5.14 6.38 -6.02
C ASP A 29 -5.51 4.90 -5.93
N TRP A 30 -6.79 4.60 -6.05
CA TRP A 30 -7.31 3.23 -6.03
C TRP A 30 -7.14 2.47 -4.71
N ALA A 31 -6.69 3.13 -3.64
CA ALA A 31 -6.62 2.48 -2.33
C ALA A 31 -8.03 2.24 -1.78
N ILE A 32 -8.21 1.10 -1.12
CA ILE A 32 -9.50 0.74 -0.50
C ILE A 32 -9.26 0.48 0.97
N LEU A 33 -9.93 1.27 1.82
CA LEU A 33 -9.91 1.09 3.26
C LEU A 33 -11.24 0.49 3.70
N SER A 34 -11.23 -0.74 4.17
CA SER A 34 -12.42 -1.45 4.62
C SER A 34 -12.97 -0.89 5.93
N GLY A 35 -14.18 -1.30 6.28
CA GLY A 35 -14.88 -0.79 7.44
C GLY A 35 -14.08 -0.86 8.73
N TYR A 36 -14.25 0.14 9.59
CA TYR A 36 -13.56 0.27 10.87
C TYR A 36 -12.03 0.34 10.76
N THR A 37 -11.48 0.68 9.59
CA THR A 37 -10.05 0.97 9.45
C THR A 37 -9.74 2.30 10.14
N LEU A 38 -8.71 2.30 10.96
CA LEU A 38 -8.18 3.49 11.61
C LEU A 38 -6.80 3.79 11.05
N VAL A 39 -6.59 5.01 10.57
CA VAL A 39 -5.27 5.44 10.07
C VAL A 39 -4.76 6.57 10.97
N HIS A 40 -3.60 6.36 11.57
CA HIS A 40 -2.97 7.36 12.43
C HIS A 40 -2.47 8.56 11.62
N GLN A 41 -2.31 9.70 12.32
CA GLN A 41 -1.89 10.94 11.66
C GLN A 41 -0.53 10.78 10.97
N PHE A 42 -0.37 11.52 9.88
CA PHE A 42 0.84 11.57 9.04
C PHE A 42 1.19 10.28 8.30
N CYS A 43 0.34 9.24 8.37
CA CYS A 43 0.58 8.03 7.59
C CYS A 43 0.28 8.26 6.10
N LYS A 44 1.03 7.55 5.26
CA LYS A 44 0.84 7.52 3.81
C LYS A 44 0.38 6.13 3.41
N ILE A 45 -0.70 6.08 2.66
CA ILE A 45 -1.27 4.84 2.14
C ILE A 45 -1.01 4.81 0.64
N GLY A 46 -0.23 3.85 0.18
CA GLY A 46 0.18 3.76 -1.23
C GLY A 46 -0.97 3.42 -2.17
N ALA A 47 -0.78 3.73 -3.45
CA ALA A 47 -1.76 3.45 -4.49
C ALA A 47 -2.08 1.95 -4.57
N HIS A 48 -3.30 1.61 -4.93
CA HIS A 48 -3.77 0.24 -5.11
C HIS A 48 -3.69 -0.64 -3.85
N SER A 49 -3.45 -0.07 -2.69
CA SER A 49 -3.40 -0.82 -1.43
C SER A 49 -4.80 -1.15 -0.93
N PHE A 50 -4.86 -2.07 0.02
CA PHE A 50 -6.13 -2.52 0.60
C PHE A 50 -5.94 -2.75 2.10
N SER A 51 -6.91 -2.33 2.91
CA SER A 51 -6.94 -2.69 4.32
C SER A 51 -8.13 -3.59 4.62
N GLY A 52 -7.88 -4.67 5.37
CA GLY A 52 -8.95 -5.52 5.88
C GLY A 52 -9.80 -4.79 6.93
N MET A 53 -10.97 -5.34 7.23
CA MET A 53 -11.87 -4.77 8.23
C MET A 53 -11.19 -4.68 9.60
N GLY A 54 -11.40 -3.58 10.31
CA GLY A 54 -10.88 -3.38 11.67
C GLY A 54 -9.37 -3.17 11.75
N THR A 55 -8.73 -2.84 10.64
CA THR A 55 -7.27 -2.62 10.59
C THR A 55 -6.89 -1.31 11.27
N SER A 56 -5.86 -1.34 12.11
CA SER A 56 -5.29 -0.14 12.73
C SER A 56 -3.91 0.14 12.13
N ILE A 57 -3.85 1.16 11.28
CA ILE A 57 -2.65 1.52 10.52
C ILE A 57 -1.89 2.61 11.26
N GLY A 58 -0.74 2.27 11.83
CA GLY A 58 0.13 3.20 12.54
C GLY A 58 1.42 3.56 11.81
N LYS A 59 1.65 2.95 10.65
CA LYS A 59 2.83 3.20 9.81
C LYS A 59 2.40 3.29 8.35
N ASP A 60 3.29 3.82 7.52
CA ASP A 60 3.03 3.95 6.10
C ASP A 60 2.81 2.59 5.43
N VAL A 61 1.96 2.56 4.42
CA VAL A 61 1.64 1.35 3.65
C VAL A 61 2.15 1.53 2.22
N PRO A 62 3.05 0.67 1.75
CA PRO A 62 3.51 0.74 0.36
C PRO A 62 2.41 0.47 -0.65
N ALA A 63 2.62 0.90 -1.90
CA ALA A 63 1.69 0.63 -2.98
C ALA A 63 1.45 -0.87 -3.17
N PHE A 64 0.26 -1.24 -3.61
CA PHE A 64 -0.18 -2.60 -3.92
C PHE A 64 -0.36 -3.53 -2.73
N VAL A 65 -0.03 -3.12 -1.52
CA VAL A 65 0.02 -4.01 -0.35
C VAL A 65 -1.35 -4.11 0.33
N THR A 66 -1.71 -5.33 0.69
CA THR A 66 -2.85 -5.61 1.56
C THR A 66 -2.36 -5.70 3.00
N VAL A 67 -2.97 -4.93 3.88
CA VAL A 67 -2.67 -4.93 5.31
C VAL A 67 -3.89 -5.37 6.11
N ALA A 68 -3.67 -5.97 7.26
CA ALA A 68 -4.73 -6.37 8.17
C ALA A 68 -4.22 -6.47 9.60
N GLY A 69 -5.12 -6.36 10.55
CA GLY A 69 -4.84 -6.52 11.96
C GLY A 69 -4.67 -5.23 12.73
N SER A 70 -4.49 -5.35 14.02
CA SER A 70 -4.29 -4.25 14.95
C SER A 70 -3.20 -4.65 15.96
N PRO A 71 -1.96 -4.17 15.79
CA PRO A 71 -1.48 -3.29 14.72
C PRO A 71 -1.49 -3.93 13.35
N ALA A 72 -1.57 -3.12 12.30
CA ALA A 72 -1.61 -3.60 10.92
C ALA A 72 -0.31 -4.29 10.52
N GLU A 73 -0.44 -5.37 9.78
CA GLU A 73 0.69 -6.10 9.20
C GLU A 73 0.48 -6.30 7.70
N ALA A 74 1.57 -6.26 6.94
CA ALA A 74 1.53 -6.56 5.53
C ALA A 74 1.29 -8.06 5.32
N LYS A 75 0.25 -8.41 4.58
CA LYS A 75 -0.16 -9.81 4.36
C LYS A 75 0.21 -10.30 2.97
N THR A 76 -0.12 -9.55 1.95
CA THR A 76 0.10 -9.89 0.55
C THR A 76 -0.10 -8.66 -0.32
N ILE A 77 -0.13 -8.85 -1.64
CA ILE A 77 -0.56 -7.79 -2.55
C ILE A 77 -2.08 -7.82 -2.74
N ASN A 78 -2.64 -6.70 -3.18
CA ASN A 78 -4.06 -6.58 -3.49
C ASN A 78 -4.38 -7.14 -4.89
N ALA A 79 -4.17 -8.44 -5.07
CA ALA A 79 -4.31 -9.10 -6.37
C ALA A 79 -5.72 -8.94 -6.96
N GLU A 80 -6.75 -9.05 -6.14
CA GLU A 80 -8.14 -8.93 -6.59
C GLU A 80 -8.43 -7.51 -7.11
N GLY A 81 -8.02 -6.49 -6.37
CA GLY A 81 -8.20 -5.11 -6.82
C GLY A 81 -7.44 -4.83 -8.12
N LEU A 82 -6.26 -5.36 -8.26
CA LEU A 82 -5.46 -5.21 -9.48
C LEU A 82 -6.13 -5.90 -10.67
N ARG A 83 -6.64 -7.11 -10.47
CA ARG A 83 -7.36 -7.84 -11.51
C ARG A 83 -8.60 -7.07 -11.99
N ARG A 84 -9.37 -6.52 -11.07
CA ARG A 84 -10.55 -5.71 -11.39
C ARG A 84 -10.21 -4.45 -12.16
N ARG A 85 -9.02 -3.92 -12.01
CA ARG A 85 -8.55 -2.73 -12.72
C ARG A 85 -7.79 -3.03 -14.00
N GLY A 86 -7.80 -4.28 -14.46
CA GLY A 86 -7.26 -4.67 -15.74
C GLY A 86 -5.78 -5.05 -15.75
N PHE A 87 -5.16 -5.21 -14.59
CA PHE A 87 -3.79 -5.70 -14.53
C PHE A 87 -3.75 -7.16 -14.99
N GLU A 88 -2.78 -7.48 -15.85
CA GLU A 88 -2.65 -8.82 -16.37
C GLU A 88 -2.08 -9.79 -15.36
N SER A 89 -2.38 -11.09 -15.51
CA SER A 89 -1.92 -12.12 -14.57
C SER A 89 -0.40 -12.16 -14.42
N ALA A 90 0.32 -11.98 -15.54
CA ALA A 90 1.79 -11.92 -15.51
C ALA A 90 2.30 -10.75 -14.67
N GLU A 91 1.68 -9.58 -14.83
CA GLU A 91 2.04 -8.38 -14.08
C GLU A 91 1.75 -8.57 -12.59
N ILE A 92 0.59 -9.13 -12.24
CA ILE A 92 0.23 -9.42 -10.85
C ILE A 92 1.22 -10.43 -10.23
N SER A 93 1.66 -11.42 -10.99
CA SER A 93 2.67 -12.38 -10.52
C SER A 93 3.99 -11.70 -10.21
N GLU A 94 4.42 -10.76 -11.04
CA GLU A 94 5.64 -10.00 -10.80
C GLU A 94 5.52 -9.07 -9.59
N LEU A 95 4.37 -8.44 -9.41
CA LEU A 95 4.10 -7.63 -8.21
C LEU A 95 4.09 -8.49 -6.93
N ARG A 96 3.57 -9.72 -7.02
CA ARG A 96 3.64 -10.66 -5.90
C ARG A 96 5.08 -11.07 -5.58
N ARG A 97 5.89 -11.26 -6.61
CA ARG A 97 7.32 -11.52 -6.44
C ARG A 97 8.03 -10.32 -5.79
N ALA A 98 7.68 -9.10 -6.21
CA ALA A 98 8.19 -7.89 -5.60
C ALA A 98 7.84 -7.80 -4.11
N PHE A 99 6.61 -8.14 -3.73
CA PHE A 99 6.20 -8.21 -2.34
C PHE A 99 7.06 -9.18 -1.53
N LYS A 100 7.34 -10.36 -2.08
CA LYS A 100 8.18 -11.35 -1.40
C LYS A 100 9.61 -10.85 -1.22
N ILE A 101 10.16 -10.16 -2.21
CA ILE A 101 11.47 -9.53 -2.10
C ILE A 101 11.49 -8.51 -0.96
N LEU A 102 10.44 -7.71 -0.86
CA LEU A 102 10.34 -6.65 0.13
C LEU A 102 10.13 -7.19 1.56
N TYR A 103 9.29 -8.20 1.73
CA TYR A 103 8.81 -8.61 3.06
C TYR A 103 9.21 -10.02 3.51
N ARG A 104 9.61 -10.91 2.61
CA ARG A 104 9.75 -12.34 2.92
C ARG A 104 11.17 -12.89 2.80
N GLN A 105 12.11 -12.11 2.30
CA GLN A 105 13.49 -12.58 2.08
C GLN A 105 14.49 -12.06 3.11
N GLY A 106 14.05 -11.30 4.10
CA GLY A 106 14.94 -10.78 5.15
C GLY A 106 15.99 -9.78 4.65
N LEU A 107 15.76 -9.15 3.50
CA LEU A 107 16.68 -8.19 2.92
C LEU A 107 16.56 -6.83 3.61
N THR A 108 17.63 -6.06 3.57
CA THR A 108 17.56 -4.64 3.92
C THR A 108 16.76 -3.90 2.85
N LEU A 109 16.22 -2.74 3.20
CA LEU A 109 15.47 -1.94 2.24
C LEU A 109 16.30 -1.57 1.01
N ASP A 110 17.57 -1.20 1.20
CA ASP A 110 18.45 -0.82 0.09
C ASP A 110 18.65 -1.98 -0.89
N VAL A 111 18.91 -3.18 -0.40
CA VAL A 111 19.06 -4.37 -1.25
C VAL A 111 17.75 -4.73 -1.94
N ALA A 112 16.62 -4.64 -1.22
CA ALA A 112 15.32 -4.89 -1.81
C ALA A 112 15.03 -3.89 -2.94
N LEU A 113 15.30 -2.61 -2.75
CA LEU A 113 15.12 -1.59 -3.78
C LEU A 113 15.96 -1.87 -5.03
N GLU A 114 17.22 -2.27 -4.86
CA GLU A 114 18.06 -2.64 -6.00
C GLU A 114 17.43 -3.78 -6.82
N ARG A 115 16.92 -4.81 -6.15
CA ARG A 115 16.25 -5.92 -6.83
C ARG A 115 14.98 -5.50 -7.53
N LEU A 116 14.18 -4.63 -6.89
CA LEU A 116 12.96 -4.10 -7.50
C LEU A 116 13.28 -3.27 -8.74
N GLU A 117 14.31 -2.45 -8.69
CA GLU A 117 14.74 -1.64 -9.83
C GLU A 117 15.11 -2.49 -11.04
N SER A 118 15.70 -3.67 -10.83
CA SER A 118 16.02 -4.58 -11.91
C SER A 118 14.78 -5.19 -12.59
N MET A 119 13.62 -5.13 -11.95
CA MET A 119 12.37 -5.67 -12.49
C MET A 119 11.56 -4.66 -13.31
N VAL A 120 11.89 -3.37 -13.23
CA VAL A 120 11.09 -2.30 -13.83
C VAL A 120 11.05 -2.39 -15.36
N ALA A 121 12.14 -2.82 -15.99
CA ALA A 121 12.22 -2.89 -17.45
C ALA A 121 11.15 -3.81 -18.04
N GLU A 122 10.87 -4.94 -17.40
CA GLU A 122 9.88 -5.90 -17.86
C GLU A 122 8.49 -5.64 -17.26
N THR A 123 8.45 -5.07 -16.05
CA THR A 123 7.19 -4.79 -15.35
C THR A 123 7.18 -3.34 -14.86
N PRO A 124 6.80 -2.38 -15.74
CA PRO A 124 6.88 -0.95 -15.40
C PRO A 124 6.07 -0.53 -14.17
N SER A 125 4.99 -1.23 -13.83
CA SER A 125 4.17 -0.90 -12.65
C SER A 125 4.96 -1.05 -11.33
N ILE A 126 6.06 -1.79 -11.32
CA ILE A 126 6.93 -1.89 -10.14
C ILE A 126 7.51 -0.52 -9.77
N GLN A 127 7.63 0.40 -10.73
CA GLN A 127 8.08 1.76 -10.44
C GLN A 127 7.14 2.47 -9.45
N ILE A 128 5.85 2.19 -9.51
CA ILE A 128 4.86 2.75 -8.55
C ILE A 128 5.19 2.29 -7.13
N LEU A 129 5.53 1.02 -6.97
CA LEU A 129 5.95 0.49 -5.66
C LEU A 129 7.24 1.16 -5.19
N ILE A 130 8.25 1.24 -6.06
CA ILE A 130 9.54 1.87 -5.73
C ILE A 130 9.33 3.33 -5.32
N ASP A 131 8.55 4.08 -6.07
CA ASP A 131 8.29 5.49 -5.76
C ASP A 131 7.59 5.63 -4.41
N SER A 132 6.63 4.76 -4.11
CA SER A 132 5.97 4.77 -2.81
C SER A 132 6.96 4.49 -1.69
N LEU A 133 7.86 3.53 -1.86
CA LEU A 133 8.88 3.19 -0.86
C LEU A 133 9.84 4.35 -0.60
N LYS A 134 10.23 5.07 -1.62
CA LYS A 134 11.13 6.24 -1.49
C LYS A 134 10.47 7.41 -0.78
N GLN A 135 9.15 7.53 -0.86
CA GLN A 135 8.39 8.60 -0.22
C GLN A 135 7.97 8.28 1.21
N LEU A 136 8.00 7.01 1.60
CA LEU A 136 7.55 6.58 2.92
C LEU A 136 8.65 6.78 3.97
N LYS A 137 8.24 7.22 5.15
CA LYS A 137 9.15 7.38 6.30
C LYS A 137 9.27 6.11 7.13
N LEU A 138 8.16 5.38 7.25
CA LEU A 138 8.06 4.16 8.06
C LEU A 138 7.30 3.12 7.27
N PHE A 139 7.80 1.89 7.26
CA PHE A 139 7.16 0.77 6.56
C PHE A 139 6.62 -0.25 7.55
N LEU A 140 5.56 -0.95 7.14
CA LEU A 140 5.04 -2.07 7.91
C LEU A 140 5.97 -3.27 7.76
N ASN A 141 6.57 -3.69 8.86
CA ASN A 141 7.37 -4.93 8.93
C ASN A 141 8.49 -5.06 7.90
N VAL A 142 9.03 -3.96 7.41
CA VAL A 142 10.26 -3.97 6.62
C VAL A 142 11.42 -3.77 7.57
N LYS A 143 12.36 -4.67 7.55
CA LYS A 143 13.55 -4.60 8.41
C LYS A 143 14.63 -3.70 7.81
#